data_974ecc58adc127151af700833ec4f421
#
_entry.id   974ecc58adc127151af700833ec4f421
#
_cell.length_a   1.000
_cell.length_b   1.000
_cell.length_c   1.000
_cell.angle_alpha   90.00
_cell.angle_beta   90.00
_cell.angle_gamma   90.00
#
_symmetry.space_group_name_H-M   'P 1'
#
loop_
_entity.id
_entity.type
_entity.pdbx_description
1 polymer ?
#
loop_
_entity_poly.entity_id
_entity_poly.type
_entity_poly.pdbx_seq_one_letter_code
_entity_poly.pdbx_strand_id
1 'polypeptide(L)'
;MMSLTAFRLLHPLVLLGGAVAVAAVLTWILPAGQYDRRDDPDTGRRVVVAGTYHSVEPAPVGPFAAALAIPRGFIAAAEVVAVILFVGGAWVVVDRLGTLPAVVAALVSAFAGRGLWMIPIVSLFFATMGALENMQEEIIPLVPALLVLGTGLGIDAVAVVAMSAGAAMVGSAFGPTNPFQAGIALKLAQLPPFSGAGLRLAMFGAGYVLWTGWTMRYATRTGSKGSKGSRGSRGSKGAEGSNPLNLSHPRNLSNPSNLSWRHLIILALVLAPMAAYVYGAVRLGWGFNELSAAFLIGGLAAGLVGGFGIERTVLVYLDGMQSMLPAALMVGVARSISLVLEEGRVVDTILTGFVAPLSRVPPLAAAVLMIPVQALIHIAVPSVSGQAVLTMPLVVPMADVLGLSRQVPVLAYQTGAGLMELVTPTNGALMAVLLAAGVPYQRWIRFAVGGILLLTLMGIFSLIITR
;
A
#
# COMPACT_ATOMS: atom_id res chain seq x y z
N MET A 1 -28.89 5.14 27.76
CA MET A 1 -28.56 4.54 26.46
C MET A 1 -28.27 5.69 25.49
N MET A 2 -27.06 6.23 25.54
CA MET A 2 -26.64 7.29 24.60
C MET A 2 -26.47 6.66 23.21
N SER A 3 -27.27 7.11 22.26
CA SER A 3 -27.20 6.70 20.87
C SER A 3 -25.80 7.05 20.32
N LEU A 4 -25.07 6.07 19.88
CA LEU A 4 -23.87 6.22 19.05
C LEU A 4 -24.29 6.74 17.67
N THR A 5 -24.84 7.96 17.64
CA THR A 5 -25.23 8.63 16.41
C THR A 5 -23.99 9.11 15.66
N ALA A 6 -23.80 8.50 14.47
CA ALA A 6 -23.22 9.12 13.29
C ALA A 6 -21.89 9.88 13.51
N PHE A 7 -20.82 9.16 13.79
CA PHE A 7 -19.52 9.66 13.32
C PHE A 7 -19.61 9.78 11.79
N ARG A 8 -19.83 10.98 11.28
CA ARG A 8 -19.68 11.28 9.85
C ARG A 8 -18.30 10.78 9.45
N LEU A 9 -18.28 9.90 8.46
CA LEU A 9 -17.05 9.33 7.92
C LEU A 9 -16.14 10.49 7.48
N LEU A 10 -15.04 10.71 8.19
CA LEU A 10 -14.09 11.77 7.86
C LEU A 10 -13.45 11.44 6.50
N HIS A 11 -13.36 12.44 5.64
CA HIS A 11 -12.66 12.30 4.37
C HIS A 11 -11.19 11.94 4.64
N PRO A 12 -10.56 11.03 3.85
CA PRO A 12 -9.17 10.62 4.06
C PRO A 12 -8.17 11.79 4.19
N LEU A 13 -8.33 12.87 3.42
CA LEU A 13 -7.51 14.10 3.56
C LEU A 13 -7.65 14.75 4.92
N VAL A 14 -8.84 14.69 5.54
CA VAL A 14 -9.04 15.26 6.90
C VAL A 14 -8.29 14.40 7.93
N LEU A 15 -8.29 13.07 7.76
CA LEU A 15 -7.53 12.16 8.63
C LEU A 15 -6.02 12.42 8.51
N LEU A 16 -5.51 12.54 7.29
CA LEU A 16 -4.08 12.84 7.05
C LEU A 16 -3.71 14.25 7.54
N GLY A 17 -4.53 15.27 7.28
CA GLY A 17 -4.30 16.62 7.81
C GLY A 17 -4.32 16.65 9.35
N GLY A 18 -5.23 15.88 9.97
CA GLY A 18 -5.25 15.67 11.42
C GLY A 18 -3.97 14.99 11.92
N ALA A 19 -3.44 14.01 11.20
CA ALA A 19 -2.18 13.35 11.54
C ALA A 19 -0.97 14.30 11.43
N VAL A 20 -0.95 15.21 10.44
CA VAL A 20 0.07 16.28 10.35
C VAL A 20 0.00 17.21 11.58
N ALA A 21 -1.21 17.60 11.99
CA ALA A 21 -1.39 18.43 13.19
C ALA A 21 -0.94 17.69 14.47
N VAL A 22 -1.30 16.42 14.61
CA VAL A 22 -0.82 15.58 15.74
C VAL A 22 0.70 15.46 15.72
N ALA A 23 1.32 15.21 14.57
CA ALA A 23 2.78 15.19 14.45
C ALA A 23 3.42 16.51 14.90
N ALA A 24 2.86 17.65 14.50
CA ALA A 24 3.33 18.96 14.95
C ALA A 24 3.22 19.10 16.46
N VAL A 25 2.09 18.74 17.08
CA VAL A 25 1.90 18.78 18.54
C VAL A 25 2.92 17.87 19.26
N LEU A 26 3.22 16.69 18.72
CA LEU A 26 4.23 15.80 19.30
C LEU A 26 5.61 16.42 19.36
N THR A 27 5.99 17.32 18.42
CA THR A 27 7.28 18.04 18.47
C THR A 27 7.40 19.04 19.61
N TRP A 28 6.29 19.42 20.26
CA TRP A 28 6.26 20.29 21.44
C TRP A 28 6.28 19.49 22.74
N ILE A 29 5.83 18.23 22.71
CA ILE A 29 5.67 17.39 23.90
C ILE A 29 6.88 16.47 24.10
N LEU A 30 7.39 15.88 23.01
CA LEU A 30 8.49 14.94 23.07
C LEU A 30 9.83 15.67 23.15
N PRO A 31 10.79 15.20 23.96
CA PRO A 31 12.14 15.74 23.97
C PRO A 31 12.82 15.48 22.63
N ALA A 32 13.51 16.49 22.11
CA ALA A 32 14.32 16.33 20.90
C ALA A 32 15.57 15.51 21.17
N GLY A 33 15.84 14.53 20.32
CA GLY A 33 16.98 13.65 20.44
C GLY A 33 17.37 13.06 19.09
N GLN A 34 18.64 12.74 18.94
CA GLN A 34 19.19 12.17 17.71
C GLN A 34 20.20 11.06 18.02
N TYR A 35 20.25 10.09 17.10
CA TYR A 35 21.37 9.17 16.98
C TYR A 35 22.40 9.71 15.98
N ASP A 36 23.66 9.39 16.18
CA ASP A 36 24.66 9.53 15.13
C ASP A 36 24.30 8.62 13.96
N ARG A 37 24.66 9.04 12.76
CA ARG A 37 24.40 8.29 11.53
C ARG A 37 25.67 8.10 10.74
N ARG A 38 25.84 6.90 10.19
CA ARG A 38 26.94 6.57 9.26
C ARG A 38 26.38 6.11 7.93
N ASP A 39 27.16 6.31 6.88
CA ASP A 39 26.87 5.71 5.59
C ASP A 39 27.15 4.20 5.66
N ASP A 40 26.17 3.40 5.27
CA ASP A 40 26.30 1.95 5.23
C ASP A 40 26.66 1.51 3.81
N PRO A 41 27.84 0.91 3.61
CA PRO A 41 28.34 0.57 2.28
C PRO A 41 27.49 -0.52 1.58
N ASP A 42 26.82 -1.38 2.36
CA ASP A 42 26.05 -2.49 1.82
C ASP A 42 24.68 -2.03 1.30
N THR A 43 24.08 -1.05 1.94
CA THR A 43 22.76 -0.54 1.56
C THR A 43 22.82 0.79 0.80
N GLY A 44 23.97 1.50 0.85
CA GLY A 44 24.14 2.86 0.32
C GLY A 44 23.28 3.90 1.06
N ARG A 45 22.82 3.60 2.28
CA ARG A 45 21.92 4.45 3.06
C ARG A 45 22.59 4.91 4.36
N ARG A 46 22.14 6.06 4.87
CA ARG A 46 22.54 6.54 6.20
C ARG A 46 21.76 5.76 7.27
N VAL A 47 22.49 4.99 8.08
CA VAL A 47 21.93 4.16 9.17
C VAL A 47 22.26 4.75 10.53
N VAL A 48 21.42 4.47 11.50
CA VAL A 48 21.58 4.84 12.90
C VAL A 48 22.76 4.08 13.51
N VAL A 49 23.55 4.73 14.37
CA VAL A 49 24.60 4.09 15.18
C VAL A 49 24.03 3.79 16.57
N ALA A 50 23.91 2.52 16.92
CA ALA A 50 23.37 2.11 18.23
C ALA A 50 24.23 2.65 19.39
N GLY A 51 23.57 3.08 20.47
CA GLY A 51 24.26 3.59 21.68
C GLY A 51 24.69 5.06 21.62
N THR A 52 24.46 5.76 20.49
CA THR A 52 24.86 7.17 20.33
C THR A 52 23.70 8.16 20.55
N TYR A 53 22.57 7.70 21.07
CA TYR A 53 21.44 8.60 21.33
C TYR A 53 21.84 9.71 22.31
N HIS A 54 21.62 10.95 21.90
CA HIS A 54 21.86 12.15 22.72
C HIS A 54 20.74 13.17 22.54
N SER A 55 20.50 13.97 23.56
CA SER A 55 19.56 15.08 23.48
C SER A 55 20.13 16.18 22.58
N VAL A 56 19.27 16.78 21.78
CA VAL A 56 19.61 17.91 20.91
C VAL A 56 18.71 19.10 21.23
N GLU A 57 19.05 20.27 20.70
CA GLU A 57 18.22 21.46 20.86
C GLU A 57 16.83 21.23 20.31
N PRO A 58 15.75 21.50 21.08
CA PRO A 58 14.37 21.36 20.62
C PRO A 58 14.08 22.22 19.38
N ALA A 59 13.39 21.63 18.43
CA ALA A 59 12.97 22.29 17.19
C ALA A 59 11.45 22.12 16.99
N PRO A 60 10.59 22.71 17.87
CA PRO A 60 9.16 22.51 17.78
C PRO A 60 8.59 23.12 16.51
N VAL A 61 7.78 22.34 15.80
CA VAL A 61 7.17 22.72 14.51
C VAL A 61 5.88 23.51 14.77
N GLY A 62 5.90 24.81 14.43
CA GLY A 62 4.73 25.67 14.55
C GLY A 62 3.69 25.44 13.44
N PRO A 63 2.47 26.02 13.58
CA PRO A 63 1.37 25.78 12.63
C PRO A 63 1.72 26.13 11.18
N PHE A 64 2.45 27.22 10.95
CA PHE A 64 2.89 27.61 9.62
C PHE A 64 3.92 26.63 9.03
N ALA A 65 4.89 26.19 9.84
CA ALA A 65 5.87 25.19 9.39
C ALA A 65 5.21 23.84 9.09
N ALA A 66 4.22 23.42 9.90
CA ALA A 66 3.41 22.23 9.62
C ALA A 66 2.63 22.35 8.30
N ALA A 67 2.03 23.53 8.03
CA ALA A 67 1.40 23.79 6.74
C ALA A 67 2.40 23.76 5.58
N LEU A 68 3.59 24.34 5.78
CA LEU A 68 4.68 24.33 4.78
C LEU A 68 5.23 22.92 4.51
N ALA A 69 5.15 22.03 5.48
CA ALA A 69 5.54 20.62 5.28
C ALA A 69 4.67 19.91 4.22
N ILE A 70 3.42 20.37 3.99
CA ILE A 70 2.55 19.75 2.98
C ILE A 70 3.10 19.91 1.56
N PRO A 71 3.40 21.11 1.01
CA PRO A 71 4.03 21.23 -0.29
C PRO A 71 5.41 20.59 -0.35
N ARG A 72 6.18 20.61 0.74
CA ARG A 72 7.46 19.88 0.82
C ARG A 72 7.26 18.36 0.74
N GLY A 73 6.18 17.83 1.34
CA GLY A 73 5.79 16.43 1.23
C GLY A 73 5.52 16.00 -0.22
N PHE A 74 4.88 16.89 -1.00
CA PHE A 74 4.71 16.70 -2.44
C PHE A 74 6.04 16.62 -3.20
N ILE A 75 6.95 17.53 -2.91
CA ILE A 75 8.28 17.53 -3.54
C ILE A 75 9.02 16.24 -3.16
N ALA A 76 8.97 15.84 -1.90
CA ALA A 76 9.63 14.63 -1.41
C ALA A 76 8.99 13.32 -1.94
N ALA A 77 7.74 13.36 -2.39
CA ALA A 77 7.02 12.23 -2.98
C ALA A 77 6.82 12.39 -4.50
N ALA A 78 7.54 13.29 -5.16
CA ALA A 78 7.28 13.68 -6.55
C ALA A 78 7.31 12.49 -7.53
N GLU A 79 8.24 11.56 -7.37
CA GLU A 79 8.33 10.37 -8.22
C GLU A 79 7.09 9.48 -8.08
N VAL A 80 6.58 9.28 -6.87
CA VAL A 80 5.36 8.49 -6.59
C VAL A 80 4.14 9.21 -7.16
N VAL A 81 4.05 10.53 -6.97
CA VAL A 81 2.99 11.36 -7.56
C VAL A 81 3.00 11.23 -9.09
N ALA A 82 4.17 11.27 -9.72
CA ALA A 82 4.33 11.09 -11.16
C ALA A 82 3.80 9.72 -11.62
N VAL A 83 4.18 8.63 -10.96
CA VAL A 83 3.67 7.28 -11.29
C VAL A 83 2.13 7.26 -11.28
N ILE A 84 1.51 7.75 -10.21
CA ILE A 84 0.06 7.75 -10.08
C ILE A 84 -0.60 8.49 -11.25
N LEU A 85 -0.05 9.65 -11.63
CA LEU A 85 -0.59 10.46 -12.73
C LEU A 85 -0.37 9.79 -14.09
N PHE A 86 0.85 9.35 -14.41
CA PHE A 86 1.17 8.77 -15.71
C PHE A 86 0.50 7.42 -15.96
N VAL A 87 0.46 6.55 -14.95
CA VAL A 87 -0.25 5.27 -15.04
C VAL A 87 -1.76 5.50 -15.17
N GLY A 88 -2.32 6.44 -14.39
CA GLY A 88 -3.73 6.81 -14.48
C GLY A 88 -4.11 7.38 -15.87
N GLY A 89 -3.25 8.20 -16.45
CA GLY A 89 -3.41 8.70 -17.82
C GLY A 89 -3.51 7.56 -18.83
N ALA A 90 -2.59 6.60 -18.77
CA ALA A 90 -2.57 5.44 -19.67
C ALA A 90 -3.85 4.58 -19.54
N TRP A 91 -4.30 4.29 -18.31
CA TRP A 91 -5.48 3.47 -18.08
C TRP A 91 -6.77 4.13 -18.56
N VAL A 92 -6.92 5.45 -18.42
CA VAL A 92 -8.10 6.16 -18.94
C VAL A 92 -8.12 6.14 -20.47
N VAL A 93 -6.99 6.18 -21.16
CA VAL A 93 -6.92 5.98 -22.61
C VAL A 93 -7.45 4.57 -22.98
N VAL A 94 -7.04 3.52 -22.29
CA VAL A 94 -7.52 2.14 -22.50
C VAL A 94 -9.02 2.02 -22.26
N ASP A 95 -9.53 2.68 -21.22
CA ASP A 95 -10.96 2.67 -20.89
C ASP A 95 -11.79 3.38 -21.96
N ARG A 96 -11.36 4.58 -22.39
CA ARG A 96 -12.06 5.37 -23.42
C ARG A 96 -12.02 4.72 -24.81
N LEU A 97 -11.06 3.83 -25.07
CA LEU A 97 -11.01 2.98 -26.27
C LEU A 97 -11.98 1.78 -26.21
N GLY A 98 -12.68 1.59 -25.08
CA GLY A 98 -13.59 0.46 -24.87
C GLY A 98 -12.89 -0.87 -24.61
N THR A 99 -11.55 -0.87 -24.50
CA THR A 99 -10.77 -2.09 -24.27
C THR A 99 -11.02 -2.65 -22.88
N LEU A 100 -11.04 -1.81 -21.84
CA LEU A 100 -11.31 -2.24 -20.48
C LEU A 100 -12.71 -2.86 -20.33
N PRO A 101 -13.81 -2.24 -20.78
CA PRO A 101 -15.13 -2.87 -20.78
C PRO A 101 -15.19 -4.21 -21.52
N ALA A 102 -14.50 -4.34 -22.67
CA ALA A 102 -14.46 -5.58 -23.44
C ALA A 102 -13.74 -6.71 -22.68
N VAL A 103 -12.60 -6.42 -22.06
CA VAL A 103 -11.85 -7.37 -21.23
C VAL A 103 -12.66 -7.78 -20.01
N VAL A 104 -13.28 -6.82 -19.32
CA VAL A 104 -14.16 -7.11 -18.17
C VAL A 104 -15.33 -7.99 -18.58
N ALA A 105 -16.00 -7.70 -19.69
CA ALA A 105 -17.11 -8.52 -20.18
C ALA A 105 -16.66 -9.94 -20.51
N ALA A 106 -15.50 -10.12 -21.14
CA ALA A 106 -14.93 -11.44 -21.38
C ALA A 106 -14.61 -12.20 -20.10
N LEU A 107 -14.00 -11.55 -19.10
CA LEU A 107 -13.72 -12.16 -17.80
C LEU A 107 -15.00 -12.51 -17.04
N VAL A 108 -15.99 -11.61 -17.00
CA VAL A 108 -17.29 -11.88 -16.38
C VAL A 108 -17.99 -13.07 -17.03
N SER A 109 -17.94 -13.19 -18.36
CA SER A 109 -18.53 -14.33 -19.08
C SER A 109 -17.77 -15.62 -18.80
N ALA A 110 -16.43 -15.58 -18.79
CA ALA A 110 -15.60 -16.74 -18.51
C ALA A 110 -15.78 -17.28 -17.07
N PHE A 111 -16.04 -16.39 -16.13
CA PHE A 111 -16.27 -16.71 -14.71
C PHE A 111 -17.75 -16.65 -14.31
N ALA A 112 -18.68 -16.72 -15.27
CA ALA A 112 -20.11 -16.70 -14.98
C ALA A 112 -20.48 -17.80 -13.97
N GLY A 113 -21.14 -17.41 -12.87
CA GLY A 113 -21.47 -18.30 -11.75
C GLY A 113 -20.28 -18.68 -10.83
N ARG A 114 -19.06 -18.26 -11.16
CA ARG A 114 -17.84 -18.54 -10.37
C ARG A 114 -17.07 -17.28 -10.01
N GLY A 115 -17.71 -16.12 -9.94
CA GLY A 115 -17.06 -14.82 -9.72
C GLY A 115 -16.14 -14.76 -8.49
N LEU A 116 -16.45 -15.52 -7.44
CA LEU A 116 -15.61 -15.60 -6.24
C LEU A 116 -14.21 -16.17 -6.50
N TRP A 117 -14.01 -16.98 -7.56
CA TRP A 117 -12.70 -17.52 -7.92
C TRP A 117 -11.74 -16.45 -8.48
N MET A 118 -12.26 -15.28 -8.87
CA MET A 118 -11.40 -14.15 -9.23
C MET A 118 -10.63 -13.61 -8.03
N ILE A 119 -11.17 -13.73 -6.82
CA ILE A 119 -10.48 -13.26 -5.61
C ILE A 119 -9.12 -13.94 -5.45
N PRO A 120 -9.00 -15.28 -5.39
CA PRO A 120 -7.68 -15.91 -5.29
C PRO A 120 -6.77 -15.61 -6.48
N ILE A 121 -7.28 -15.57 -7.72
CA ILE A 121 -6.46 -15.34 -8.91
C ILE A 121 -5.84 -13.93 -8.88
N VAL A 122 -6.66 -12.91 -8.64
CA VAL A 122 -6.21 -11.52 -8.56
C VAL A 122 -5.32 -11.31 -7.33
N SER A 123 -5.68 -11.90 -6.18
CA SER A 123 -4.85 -11.84 -4.97
C SER A 123 -3.48 -12.46 -5.18
N LEU A 124 -3.37 -13.57 -5.92
CA LEU A 124 -2.08 -14.20 -6.20
C LEU A 124 -1.18 -13.28 -7.04
N PHE A 125 -1.75 -12.66 -8.06
CA PHE A 125 -1.00 -11.71 -8.89
C PHE A 125 -0.45 -10.56 -8.04
N PHE A 126 -1.31 -9.85 -7.29
CA PHE A 126 -0.87 -8.71 -6.51
C PHE A 126 0.03 -9.10 -5.33
N ALA A 127 -0.22 -10.22 -4.66
CA ALA A 127 0.67 -10.73 -3.61
C ALA A 127 2.07 -11.03 -4.18
N THR A 128 2.14 -11.62 -5.37
CA THR A 128 3.42 -11.88 -6.03
C THR A 128 4.15 -10.58 -6.40
N MET A 129 3.44 -9.58 -6.93
CA MET A 129 4.02 -8.27 -7.24
C MET A 129 4.49 -7.56 -5.96
N GLY A 130 3.72 -7.60 -4.88
CA GLY A 130 4.16 -7.11 -3.57
C GLY A 130 5.41 -7.80 -3.05
N ALA A 131 5.50 -9.13 -3.22
CA ALA A 131 6.67 -9.91 -2.81
C ALA A 131 7.92 -9.66 -3.66
N LEU A 132 7.77 -9.27 -4.93
CA LEU A 132 8.89 -9.03 -5.85
C LEU A 132 9.41 -7.60 -5.77
N GLU A 133 8.51 -6.61 -5.73
CA GLU A 133 8.88 -5.20 -5.90
C GLU A 133 8.19 -4.23 -4.92
N ASN A 134 7.50 -4.76 -3.91
CA ASN A 134 6.75 -3.93 -2.94
C ASN A 134 5.65 -3.07 -3.58
N MET A 135 4.97 -3.59 -4.62
CA MET A 135 3.95 -2.89 -5.37
C MET A 135 2.83 -2.38 -4.45
N GLN A 136 2.64 -1.07 -4.39
CA GLN A 136 1.59 -0.40 -3.60
C GLN A 136 0.98 0.78 -4.37
N GLU A 137 1.78 1.78 -4.71
CA GLU A 137 1.36 3.02 -5.34
C GLU A 137 0.87 2.80 -6.78
N GLU A 138 1.43 1.84 -7.48
CA GLU A 138 1.07 1.45 -8.85
C GLU A 138 -0.32 0.81 -8.93
N ILE A 139 -0.85 0.35 -7.78
CA ILE A 139 -2.21 -0.20 -7.71
C ILE A 139 -3.25 0.90 -7.77
N ILE A 140 -2.94 2.12 -7.29
CA ILE A 140 -3.89 3.22 -7.17
C ILE A 140 -4.61 3.49 -8.51
N PRO A 141 -3.91 3.68 -9.63
CA PRO A 141 -4.56 3.92 -10.92
C PRO A 141 -5.26 2.68 -11.51
N LEU A 142 -5.00 1.48 -10.99
CA LEU A 142 -5.69 0.25 -11.41
C LEU A 142 -7.04 0.06 -10.70
N VAL A 143 -7.27 0.75 -9.57
CA VAL A 143 -8.48 0.59 -8.74
C VAL A 143 -9.77 0.77 -9.53
N PRO A 144 -9.93 1.80 -10.40
CA PRO A 144 -11.15 1.95 -11.18
C PRO A 144 -11.46 0.73 -12.05
N ALA A 145 -10.44 0.18 -12.72
CA ALA A 145 -10.56 -1.02 -13.55
C ALA A 145 -10.98 -2.23 -12.73
N LEU A 146 -10.35 -2.41 -11.57
CA LEU A 146 -10.67 -3.51 -10.64
C LEU A 146 -12.08 -3.38 -10.06
N LEU A 147 -12.58 -2.18 -9.83
CA LEU A 147 -13.96 -1.94 -9.38
C LEU A 147 -14.98 -2.31 -10.46
N VAL A 148 -14.71 -1.99 -11.73
CA VAL A 148 -15.58 -2.40 -12.85
C VAL A 148 -15.64 -3.93 -12.93
N LEU A 149 -14.50 -4.62 -12.85
CA LEU A 149 -14.43 -6.07 -12.79
C LEU A 149 -15.20 -6.63 -11.57
N GLY A 150 -14.94 -6.09 -10.38
CA GLY A 150 -15.61 -6.50 -9.15
C GLY A 150 -17.12 -6.35 -9.22
N THR A 151 -17.61 -5.20 -9.71
CA THR A 151 -19.04 -4.94 -9.88
C THR A 151 -19.67 -5.94 -10.85
N GLY A 152 -19.02 -6.22 -11.99
CA GLY A 152 -19.48 -7.21 -12.97
C GLY A 152 -19.57 -8.63 -12.42
N LEU A 153 -18.75 -8.97 -11.44
CA LEU A 153 -18.71 -10.28 -10.76
C LEU A 153 -19.49 -10.31 -9.45
N GLY A 154 -20.15 -9.21 -9.05
CA GLY A 154 -20.87 -9.10 -7.79
C GLY A 154 -19.97 -9.04 -6.55
N ILE A 155 -18.72 -8.61 -6.69
CA ILE A 155 -17.74 -8.45 -5.63
C ILE A 155 -17.81 -7.02 -5.08
N ASP A 156 -17.89 -6.89 -3.76
CA ASP A 156 -17.93 -5.60 -3.05
C ASP A 156 -16.59 -4.84 -3.13
N ALA A 157 -16.64 -3.50 -3.12
CA ALA A 157 -15.46 -2.65 -3.22
C ALA A 157 -14.38 -2.92 -2.14
N VAL A 158 -14.78 -3.29 -0.91
CA VAL A 158 -13.82 -3.69 0.13
C VAL A 158 -13.08 -4.97 -0.26
N ALA A 159 -13.78 -5.94 -0.85
CA ALA A 159 -13.14 -7.16 -1.32
C ALA A 159 -12.26 -6.90 -2.55
N VAL A 160 -12.59 -5.91 -3.40
CA VAL A 160 -11.73 -5.46 -4.51
C VAL A 160 -10.42 -4.86 -3.98
N VAL A 161 -10.47 -3.99 -2.98
CA VAL A 161 -9.27 -3.46 -2.31
C VAL A 161 -8.48 -4.58 -1.63
N ALA A 162 -9.17 -5.52 -1.00
CA ALA A 162 -8.52 -6.63 -0.29
C ALA A 162 -7.77 -7.58 -1.23
N MET A 163 -8.38 -7.90 -2.40
CA MET A 163 -7.74 -8.80 -3.37
C MET A 163 -6.63 -8.12 -4.18
N SER A 164 -6.54 -6.79 -4.17
CA SER A 164 -5.49 -6.00 -4.84
C SER A 164 -4.47 -5.45 -3.84
N ALA A 165 -4.65 -4.23 -3.35
CA ALA A 165 -3.70 -3.59 -2.45
C ALA A 165 -3.48 -4.39 -1.16
N GLY A 166 -4.54 -4.95 -0.57
CA GLY A 166 -4.40 -5.80 0.62
C GLY A 166 -3.55 -7.03 0.37
N ALA A 167 -3.75 -7.72 -0.75
CA ALA A 167 -2.95 -8.88 -1.14
C ALA A 167 -1.49 -8.50 -1.43
N ALA A 168 -1.25 -7.37 -2.11
CA ALA A 168 0.10 -6.87 -2.38
C ALA A 168 0.86 -6.57 -1.08
N MET A 169 0.22 -5.89 -0.11
CA MET A 169 0.82 -5.58 1.18
C MET A 169 1.14 -6.85 1.99
N VAL A 170 0.28 -7.87 1.94
CA VAL A 170 0.56 -9.18 2.56
C VAL A 170 1.74 -9.87 1.85
N GLY A 171 1.78 -9.80 0.53
CA GLY A 171 2.89 -10.33 -0.26
C GLY A 171 4.21 -9.62 0.06
N SER A 172 4.19 -8.31 0.18
CA SER A 172 5.33 -7.51 0.60
C SER A 172 5.83 -7.89 2.00
N ALA A 173 4.90 -8.02 2.96
CA ALA A 173 5.22 -8.34 4.35
C ALA A 173 5.95 -9.68 4.50
N PHE A 174 5.57 -10.70 3.74
CA PHE A 174 6.10 -12.06 3.88
C PHE A 174 6.95 -12.52 2.71
N GLY A 175 7.08 -11.71 1.65
CA GLY A 175 7.86 -12.06 0.46
C GLY A 175 9.34 -12.27 0.79
N PRO A 176 9.96 -13.39 0.34
CA PRO A 176 11.38 -13.64 0.57
C PRO A 176 12.30 -12.76 -0.28
N THR A 177 11.77 -12.22 -1.36
CA THR A 177 12.54 -11.54 -2.42
C THR A 177 12.38 -10.03 -2.42
N ASN A 178 11.49 -9.48 -1.57
CA ASN A 178 11.22 -8.04 -1.53
C ASN A 178 12.52 -7.25 -1.23
N PRO A 179 13.05 -6.48 -2.18
CA PRO A 179 14.33 -5.78 -2.01
C PRO A 179 14.23 -4.61 -1.01
N PHE A 180 13.05 -4.01 -0.88
CA PHE A 180 12.82 -2.82 -0.05
C PHE A 180 12.51 -3.17 1.42
N GLN A 181 11.97 -4.34 1.68
CA GLN A 181 11.62 -4.77 3.03
C GLN A 181 12.57 -5.86 3.53
N ALA A 182 12.47 -7.08 3.00
CA ALA A 182 13.34 -8.17 3.41
C ALA A 182 14.80 -7.93 3.06
N GLY A 183 15.09 -7.42 1.85
CA GLY A 183 16.44 -7.21 1.34
C GLY A 183 17.25 -6.22 2.19
N ILE A 184 16.68 -5.04 2.50
CA ILE A 184 17.34 -4.04 3.34
C ILE A 184 17.51 -4.57 4.77
N ALA A 185 16.47 -5.18 5.35
CA ALA A 185 16.53 -5.69 6.71
C ALA A 185 17.57 -6.81 6.86
N LEU A 186 17.69 -7.73 5.90
CA LEU A 186 18.72 -8.78 5.87
C LEU A 186 20.12 -8.19 5.79
N LYS A 187 20.36 -7.22 4.91
CA LYS A 187 21.65 -6.53 4.79
C LYS A 187 22.05 -5.88 6.11
N LEU A 188 21.14 -5.11 6.73
CA LEU A 188 21.38 -4.44 8.01
C LEU A 188 21.56 -5.42 9.17
N ALA A 189 20.96 -6.61 9.09
CA ALA A 189 21.19 -7.71 10.03
C ALA A 189 22.49 -8.48 9.76
N GLN A 190 23.24 -8.10 8.71
CA GLN A 190 24.47 -8.80 8.26
C GLN A 190 24.20 -10.29 7.95
N LEU A 191 23.04 -10.55 7.38
CA LEU A 191 22.63 -11.88 6.94
C LEU A 191 22.80 -12.03 5.42
N PRO A 192 23.19 -13.22 4.92
CA PRO A 192 23.27 -13.45 3.49
C PRO A 192 21.96 -13.13 2.78
N PRO A 193 21.99 -12.68 1.52
CA PRO A 193 20.80 -12.54 0.69
C PRO A 193 19.99 -13.85 0.71
N PHE A 194 18.66 -13.71 0.82
CA PHE A 194 17.72 -14.84 0.92
C PHE A 194 17.90 -15.75 2.15
N SER A 195 18.67 -15.35 3.16
CA SER A 195 18.76 -16.08 4.42
C SER A 195 17.35 -16.25 5.01
N GLY A 196 16.96 -17.49 5.36
CA GLY A 196 15.61 -17.81 5.83
C GLY A 196 14.52 -17.77 4.75
N ALA A 197 14.88 -17.79 3.46
CA ALA A 197 13.93 -17.72 2.35
C ALA A 197 12.88 -18.84 2.36
N GLY A 198 13.26 -20.07 2.77
CA GLY A 198 12.31 -21.19 2.87
C GLY A 198 11.17 -20.90 3.84
N LEU A 199 11.48 -20.37 5.04
CA LEU A 199 10.46 -19.97 6.01
C LEU A 199 9.61 -18.81 5.48
N ARG A 200 10.23 -17.77 4.88
CA ARG A 200 9.49 -16.65 4.28
C ARG A 200 8.61 -17.07 3.13
N LEU A 201 9.04 -18.02 2.31
CA LEU A 201 8.20 -18.57 1.24
C LEU A 201 6.99 -19.33 1.82
N ALA A 202 7.20 -20.10 2.88
CA ALA A 202 6.10 -20.76 3.60
C ALA A 202 5.14 -19.72 4.22
N MET A 203 5.66 -18.65 4.83
CA MET A 203 4.87 -17.54 5.37
C MET A 203 4.11 -16.79 4.26
N PHE A 204 4.74 -16.56 3.12
CA PHE A 204 4.08 -15.95 1.96
C PHE A 204 2.90 -16.81 1.47
N GLY A 205 3.11 -18.10 1.29
CA GLY A 205 2.05 -19.03 0.88
C GLY A 205 0.91 -19.12 1.91
N ALA A 206 1.25 -19.27 3.20
CA ALA A 206 0.26 -19.29 4.28
C ALA A 206 -0.46 -17.94 4.41
N GLY A 207 0.26 -16.83 4.35
CA GLY A 207 -0.30 -15.47 4.40
C GLY A 207 -1.25 -15.19 3.25
N TYR A 208 -0.86 -15.60 2.03
CA TYR A 208 -1.75 -15.54 0.86
C TYR A 208 -3.04 -16.35 1.07
N VAL A 209 -2.95 -17.58 1.55
CA VAL A 209 -4.12 -18.44 1.79
C VAL A 209 -5.02 -17.85 2.88
N LEU A 210 -4.45 -17.41 4.00
CA LEU A 210 -5.19 -16.80 5.11
C LEU A 210 -5.90 -15.52 4.68
N TRP A 211 -5.20 -14.61 4.01
CA TRP A 211 -5.76 -13.33 3.55
C TRP A 211 -6.84 -13.52 2.49
N THR A 212 -6.57 -14.38 1.50
CA THR A 212 -7.51 -14.69 0.42
C THR A 212 -8.75 -15.38 0.97
N GLY A 213 -8.58 -16.36 1.88
CA GLY A 213 -9.68 -17.04 2.56
C GLY A 213 -10.53 -16.08 3.40
N TRP A 214 -9.88 -15.13 4.10
CA TRP A 214 -10.57 -14.06 4.84
C TRP A 214 -11.38 -13.16 3.90
N THR A 215 -10.80 -12.77 2.78
CA THR A 215 -11.47 -11.95 1.76
C THR A 215 -12.65 -12.68 1.12
N MET A 216 -12.50 -13.96 0.77
CA MET A 216 -13.57 -14.79 0.25
C MET A 216 -14.73 -14.95 1.24
N ARG A 217 -14.41 -15.21 2.53
CA ARG A 217 -15.41 -15.27 3.59
C ARG A 217 -16.20 -13.96 3.75
N TYR A 218 -15.52 -12.82 3.61
CA TYR A 218 -16.18 -11.51 3.61
C TYR A 218 -17.08 -11.35 2.38
N ALA A 219 -16.59 -11.64 1.19
CA ALA A 219 -17.31 -11.51 -0.07
C ALA A 219 -18.58 -12.38 -0.11
N THR A 220 -18.53 -13.62 0.40
CA THR A 220 -19.72 -14.51 0.48
C THR A 220 -20.79 -13.95 1.42
N ARG A 221 -20.40 -13.30 2.52
CA ARG A 221 -21.35 -12.70 3.48
C ARG A 221 -22.01 -11.43 2.96
N THR A 222 -21.30 -10.64 2.15
CA THR A 222 -21.83 -9.39 1.58
C THR A 222 -22.63 -9.63 0.32
N GLY A 223 -22.20 -10.53 -0.57
CA GLY A 223 -22.90 -10.89 -1.80
C GLY A 223 -24.31 -11.52 -1.55
N SER A 224 -24.45 -12.33 -0.50
CA SER A 224 -25.75 -12.91 -0.09
C SER A 224 -26.76 -11.86 0.39
N LYS A 225 -26.31 -10.72 0.92
CA LYS A 225 -27.22 -9.63 1.36
C LYS A 225 -27.72 -8.77 0.19
N GLY A 226 -26.92 -8.59 -0.87
CA GLY A 226 -27.31 -7.83 -2.06
C GLY A 226 -28.41 -8.53 -2.87
N SER A 227 -28.40 -9.86 -2.94
CA SER A 227 -29.39 -10.65 -3.66
C SER A 227 -30.81 -10.67 -3.00
N LYS A 228 -30.88 -10.49 -1.68
CA LYS A 228 -32.17 -10.43 -0.96
C LYS A 228 -32.82 -9.04 -0.94
N GLY A 229 -32.06 -7.97 -1.16
CA GLY A 229 -32.54 -6.58 -1.17
C GLY A 229 -33.15 -6.13 -2.50
N SER A 230 -32.83 -6.80 -3.61
CA SER A 230 -33.19 -6.35 -4.96
C SER A 230 -34.60 -6.80 -5.42
N ARG A 231 -35.34 -7.60 -4.63
CA ARG A 231 -36.72 -8.05 -4.96
C ARG A 231 -37.85 -7.21 -4.41
N GLY A 232 -37.56 -6.13 -3.69
CA GLY A 232 -38.62 -5.39 -2.98
C GLY A 232 -38.41 -3.90 -2.87
N SER A 233 -38.03 -3.18 -3.96
CA SER A 233 -38.11 -1.71 -3.94
C SER A 233 -38.08 -1.16 -5.37
N ARG A 234 -39.23 -1.17 -6.05
CA ARG A 234 -39.56 -0.16 -7.04
C ARG A 234 -39.92 1.12 -6.29
N GLY A 235 -39.11 2.15 -6.38
CA GLY A 235 -39.48 3.51 -5.99
C GLY A 235 -38.82 4.02 -4.72
N SER A 236 -37.61 4.56 -4.83
CA SER A 236 -37.21 5.78 -4.13
C SER A 236 -36.14 6.51 -4.95
N LYS A 237 -36.56 7.62 -5.55
CA LYS A 237 -35.65 8.67 -6.03
C LYS A 237 -35.06 9.31 -4.78
N GLY A 238 -33.71 9.45 -4.72
CA GLY A 238 -33.08 10.33 -3.76
C GLY A 238 -31.91 9.71 -3.03
N ALA A 239 -30.74 9.93 -3.59
CA ALA A 239 -29.43 10.29 -3.01
C ALA A 239 -28.35 9.91 -4.01
N GLU A 240 -28.16 10.76 -5.02
CA GLU A 240 -26.90 10.81 -5.78
C GLU A 240 -25.81 11.34 -4.83
N GLY A 241 -25.17 10.41 -4.12
CA GLY A 241 -23.86 10.67 -3.53
C GLY A 241 -22.88 10.82 -4.69
N SER A 242 -22.44 12.04 -4.96
CA SER A 242 -21.42 12.35 -5.95
C SER A 242 -20.16 11.53 -5.68
N ASN A 243 -19.96 10.48 -6.46
CA ASN A 243 -18.67 9.82 -6.58
C ASN A 243 -17.71 10.85 -7.20
N PRO A 244 -16.64 11.29 -6.51
CA PRO A 244 -15.75 12.33 -7.02
C PRO A 244 -14.99 11.91 -8.28
N LEU A 245 -14.95 10.63 -8.59
CA LEU A 245 -14.49 10.10 -9.88
C LEU A 245 -15.74 9.83 -10.73
N ASN A 246 -16.12 10.79 -11.55
CA ASN A 246 -17.20 10.70 -12.51
C ASN A 246 -16.83 9.73 -13.66
N LEU A 247 -16.57 8.48 -13.28
CA LEU A 247 -16.41 7.37 -14.22
C LEU A 247 -17.81 7.09 -14.76
N SER A 248 -18.04 7.51 -15.99
CA SER A 248 -19.26 7.31 -16.75
C SER A 248 -19.93 5.99 -16.40
N HIS A 249 -21.25 6.06 -16.09
CA HIS A 249 -22.09 4.90 -15.85
C HIS A 249 -21.76 3.75 -16.79
N PRO A 250 -21.80 2.50 -16.34
CA PRO A 250 -21.64 1.35 -17.22
C PRO A 250 -22.69 1.46 -18.34
N ARG A 251 -22.27 1.96 -19.49
CA ARG A 251 -23.07 1.91 -20.69
C ARG A 251 -23.34 0.43 -20.95
N ASN A 252 -24.61 0.03 -20.80
CA ASN A 252 -25.20 -1.23 -21.23
C ASN A 252 -24.18 -2.36 -21.51
N LEU A 253 -23.84 -3.17 -20.51
CA LEU A 253 -23.15 -4.45 -20.68
C LEU A 253 -23.97 -5.48 -21.52
N SER A 254 -25.07 -5.04 -22.14
CA SER A 254 -26.02 -5.90 -22.88
C SER A 254 -25.54 -6.32 -24.28
N ASN A 255 -24.39 -5.83 -24.73
CA ASN A 255 -23.78 -6.35 -25.95
C ASN A 255 -22.30 -6.64 -25.67
N PRO A 256 -21.91 -7.90 -25.36
CA PRO A 256 -20.52 -8.27 -25.18
C PRO A 256 -19.84 -8.08 -26.53
N SER A 257 -19.19 -6.91 -26.71
CA SER A 257 -18.29 -6.75 -27.85
C SER A 257 -17.25 -7.85 -27.72
N ASN A 258 -17.20 -8.78 -28.66
CA ASN A 258 -16.25 -9.85 -28.70
C ASN A 258 -14.85 -9.27 -28.53
N LEU A 259 -14.06 -9.78 -27.59
CA LEU A 259 -12.70 -9.35 -27.38
C LEU A 259 -11.94 -9.52 -28.69
N SER A 260 -11.67 -8.40 -29.37
CA SER A 260 -10.98 -8.39 -30.65
C SER A 260 -9.47 -8.37 -30.46
N TRP A 261 -8.71 -8.80 -31.46
CA TRP A 261 -7.25 -8.73 -31.46
C TRP A 261 -6.73 -7.29 -31.22
N ARG A 262 -7.49 -6.28 -31.65
CA ARG A 262 -7.19 -4.86 -31.39
C ARG A 262 -7.20 -4.54 -29.90
N HIS A 263 -8.20 -5.03 -29.15
CA HIS A 263 -8.25 -4.85 -27.70
C HIS A 263 -7.06 -5.52 -27.02
N LEU A 264 -6.63 -6.68 -27.52
CA LEU A 264 -5.46 -7.39 -26.98
C LEU A 264 -4.16 -6.62 -27.22
N ILE A 265 -3.99 -6.00 -28.40
CA ILE A 265 -2.82 -5.15 -28.68
C ILE A 265 -2.83 -3.91 -27.79
N ILE A 266 -3.97 -3.21 -27.65
CA ILE A 266 -4.09 -2.03 -26.77
C ILE A 266 -3.75 -2.41 -25.33
N LEU A 267 -4.28 -3.54 -24.85
CA LEU A 267 -3.96 -4.04 -23.52
C LEU A 267 -2.48 -4.38 -23.36
N ALA A 268 -1.89 -5.04 -24.35
CA ALA A 268 -0.47 -5.38 -24.34
C ALA A 268 0.42 -4.14 -24.31
N LEU A 269 0.08 -3.06 -25.04
CA LEU A 269 0.83 -1.79 -25.03
C LEU A 269 0.86 -1.12 -23.65
N VAL A 270 -0.13 -1.37 -22.80
CA VAL A 270 -0.18 -0.80 -21.44
C VAL A 270 0.30 -1.78 -20.38
N LEU A 271 0.19 -3.09 -20.59
CA LEU A 271 0.73 -4.10 -19.67
C LEU A 271 2.22 -4.40 -19.90
N ALA A 272 2.72 -4.26 -21.12
CA ALA A 272 4.14 -4.46 -21.42
C ALA A 272 5.08 -3.54 -20.62
N PRO A 273 4.76 -2.23 -20.40
CA PRO A 273 5.50 -1.36 -19.51
C PRO A 273 5.66 -1.93 -18.10
N MET A 274 4.62 -2.54 -17.54
CA MET A 274 4.66 -3.14 -16.21
C MET A 274 5.59 -4.37 -16.18
N ALA A 275 5.51 -5.24 -17.18
CA ALA A 275 6.40 -6.39 -17.30
C ALA A 275 7.87 -5.95 -17.50
N ALA A 276 8.11 -4.92 -18.32
CA ALA A 276 9.43 -4.33 -18.51
C ALA A 276 9.96 -3.71 -17.23
N TYR A 277 9.10 -3.01 -16.46
CA TYR A 277 9.47 -2.43 -15.17
C TYR A 277 9.89 -3.50 -14.15
N VAL A 278 9.15 -4.59 -14.01
CA VAL A 278 9.53 -5.69 -13.11
C VAL A 278 10.93 -6.22 -13.45
N TYR A 279 11.19 -6.45 -14.74
CA TYR A 279 12.51 -6.87 -15.19
C TYR A 279 13.57 -5.78 -14.91
N GLY A 280 13.27 -4.52 -15.23
CA GLY A 280 14.16 -3.37 -15.03
C GLY A 280 14.45 -3.11 -13.56
N ALA A 281 13.46 -3.18 -12.68
CA ALA A 281 13.64 -3.01 -11.23
C ALA A 281 14.56 -4.08 -10.64
N VAL A 282 14.37 -5.35 -11.05
CA VAL A 282 15.17 -6.48 -10.54
C VAL A 282 16.60 -6.50 -11.10
N ARG A 283 16.79 -6.12 -12.39
CA ARG A 283 18.06 -6.30 -13.11
C ARG A 283 18.83 -5.03 -13.41
N LEU A 284 18.16 -3.90 -13.56
CA LEU A 284 18.72 -2.65 -14.06
C LEU A 284 18.64 -1.50 -13.04
N GLY A 285 18.02 -1.72 -11.86
CA GLY A 285 17.84 -0.69 -10.85
C GLY A 285 16.83 0.40 -11.24
N TRP A 286 15.84 0.08 -12.09
CA TRP A 286 14.78 1.00 -12.45
C TRP A 286 13.96 1.43 -11.26
N GLY A 287 13.56 2.71 -11.24
CA GLY A 287 12.70 3.32 -10.24
C GLY A 287 11.38 3.82 -10.83
N PHE A 288 10.70 4.66 -10.09
CA PHE A 288 9.39 5.20 -10.47
C PHE A 288 9.42 6.08 -11.72
N ASN A 289 10.55 6.71 -12.02
CA ASN A 289 10.69 7.55 -13.21
C ASN A 289 10.63 6.73 -14.50
N GLU A 290 11.30 5.57 -14.54
CA GLU A 290 11.28 4.65 -15.67
C GLU A 290 9.88 4.04 -15.85
N LEU A 291 9.21 3.69 -14.74
CA LEU A 291 7.82 3.23 -14.78
C LEU A 291 6.89 4.28 -15.37
N SER A 292 7.01 5.54 -14.91
CA SER A 292 6.22 6.68 -15.40
C SER A 292 6.43 6.89 -16.91
N ALA A 293 7.69 6.87 -17.35
CA ALA A 293 8.04 7.02 -18.77
C ALA A 293 7.49 5.86 -19.63
N ALA A 294 7.58 4.63 -19.14
CA ALA A 294 7.07 3.46 -19.84
C ALA A 294 5.54 3.51 -20.01
N PHE A 295 4.80 3.92 -18.99
CA PHE A 295 3.35 4.09 -19.09
C PHE A 295 2.94 5.29 -19.94
N LEU A 296 3.73 6.38 -19.95
CA LEU A 296 3.52 7.49 -20.87
C LEU A 296 3.59 7.01 -22.32
N ILE A 297 4.66 6.29 -22.67
CA ILE A 297 4.86 5.75 -24.03
C ILE A 297 3.76 4.74 -24.36
N GLY A 298 3.48 3.79 -23.47
CA GLY A 298 2.46 2.76 -23.67
C GLY A 298 1.06 3.33 -23.84
N GLY A 299 0.68 4.32 -23.01
CA GLY A 299 -0.63 4.96 -23.08
C GLY A 299 -0.82 5.82 -24.36
N LEU A 300 0.21 6.58 -24.76
CA LEU A 300 0.18 7.31 -26.02
C LEU A 300 0.11 6.36 -27.23
N ALA A 301 0.91 5.31 -27.25
CA ALA A 301 0.88 4.30 -28.29
C ALA A 301 -0.49 3.60 -28.37
N ALA A 302 -1.08 3.26 -27.23
CA ALA A 302 -2.43 2.67 -27.15
C ALA A 302 -3.50 3.60 -27.76
N GLY A 303 -3.44 4.91 -27.47
CA GLY A 303 -4.37 5.90 -28.04
C GLY A 303 -4.24 6.03 -29.55
N LEU A 304 -3.01 6.06 -30.06
CA LEU A 304 -2.73 6.15 -31.50
C LEU A 304 -3.17 4.87 -32.25
N VAL A 305 -2.78 3.69 -31.76
CA VAL A 305 -3.20 2.40 -32.33
C VAL A 305 -4.71 2.21 -32.16
N GLY A 306 -5.26 2.74 -31.07
CA GLY A 306 -6.69 2.82 -30.80
C GLY A 306 -7.47 3.75 -31.75
N GLY A 307 -6.80 4.54 -32.59
CA GLY A 307 -7.43 5.39 -33.62
C GLY A 307 -7.95 6.73 -33.09
N PHE A 308 -7.46 7.23 -31.95
CA PHE A 308 -7.85 8.56 -31.46
C PHE A 308 -7.16 9.72 -32.22
N GLY A 309 -6.02 9.45 -32.86
CA GLY A 309 -5.15 10.52 -33.35
C GLY A 309 -4.38 11.19 -32.17
N ILE A 310 -3.39 12.01 -32.47
CA ILE A 310 -2.45 12.55 -31.49
C ILE A 310 -3.12 13.49 -30.49
N GLU A 311 -3.89 14.45 -30.98
CA GLU A 311 -4.53 15.48 -30.13
C GLU A 311 -5.51 14.86 -29.14
N ARG A 312 -6.42 14.01 -29.61
CA ARG A 312 -7.39 13.34 -28.73
C ARG A 312 -6.73 12.39 -27.75
N THR A 313 -5.66 11.70 -28.15
CA THR A 313 -4.90 10.84 -27.25
C THR A 313 -4.33 11.66 -26.09
N VAL A 314 -3.69 12.80 -26.38
CA VAL A 314 -3.13 13.69 -25.36
C VAL A 314 -4.23 14.23 -24.42
N LEU A 315 -5.35 14.70 -24.97
CA LEU A 315 -6.46 15.23 -24.16
C LEU A 315 -7.04 14.16 -23.23
N VAL A 316 -7.28 12.94 -23.73
CA VAL A 316 -7.78 11.83 -22.92
C VAL A 316 -6.75 11.39 -21.86
N TYR A 317 -5.46 11.43 -22.21
CA TYR A 317 -4.38 11.13 -21.27
C TYR A 317 -4.34 12.14 -20.11
N LEU A 318 -4.44 13.43 -20.42
CA LEU A 318 -4.50 14.51 -19.42
C LEU A 318 -5.76 14.41 -18.53
N ASP A 319 -6.92 14.07 -19.11
CA ASP A 319 -8.15 13.79 -18.34
C ASP A 319 -7.93 12.66 -17.33
N GLY A 320 -7.20 11.61 -17.75
CA GLY A 320 -6.80 10.51 -16.88
C GLY A 320 -5.88 10.96 -15.74
N MET A 321 -4.85 11.76 -16.03
CA MET A 321 -3.97 12.33 -15.01
C MET A 321 -4.76 13.18 -14.01
N GLN A 322 -5.66 14.04 -14.51
CA GLN A 322 -6.51 14.88 -13.65
C GLN A 322 -7.38 14.05 -12.71
N SER A 323 -7.91 12.92 -13.17
CA SER A 323 -8.75 12.04 -12.35
C SER A 323 -7.99 11.43 -11.17
N MET A 324 -6.66 11.31 -11.25
CA MET A 324 -5.78 10.76 -10.21
C MET A 324 -5.25 11.80 -9.23
N LEU A 325 -5.46 13.10 -9.46
CA LEU A 325 -4.98 14.16 -8.56
C LEU A 325 -5.38 13.97 -7.10
N PRO A 326 -6.63 13.59 -6.75
CA PRO A 326 -7.00 13.38 -5.35
C PRO A 326 -6.18 12.27 -4.68
N ALA A 327 -5.86 11.21 -5.41
CA ALA A 327 -5.03 10.10 -4.91
C ALA A 327 -3.56 10.54 -4.75
N ALA A 328 -3.01 11.27 -5.71
CA ALA A 328 -1.66 11.84 -5.63
C ALA A 328 -1.51 12.80 -4.44
N LEU A 329 -2.56 13.60 -4.16
CA LEU A 329 -2.60 14.49 -2.98
C LEU A 329 -2.49 13.71 -1.67
N MET A 330 -3.09 12.52 -1.57
CA MET A 330 -2.98 11.69 -0.35
C MET A 330 -1.54 11.36 -0.03
N VAL A 331 -0.78 10.94 -1.04
CA VAL A 331 0.62 10.53 -0.87
C VAL A 331 1.49 11.71 -0.44
N GLY A 332 1.33 12.89 -1.06
CA GLY A 332 2.05 14.10 -0.67
C GLY A 332 1.78 14.55 0.77
N VAL A 333 0.50 14.55 1.18
CA VAL A 333 0.11 14.89 2.55
C VAL A 333 0.61 13.85 3.55
N ALA A 334 0.54 12.56 3.22
CA ALA A 334 1.06 11.50 4.09
C ALA A 334 2.58 11.67 4.32
N ARG A 335 3.35 11.99 3.27
CA ARG A 335 4.79 12.23 3.39
C ARG A 335 5.14 13.40 4.30
N SER A 336 4.29 14.43 4.36
CA SER A 336 4.52 15.60 5.23
C SER A 336 4.51 15.26 6.72
N ILE A 337 3.83 14.19 7.15
CA ILE A 337 3.81 13.73 8.55
C ILE A 337 5.24 13.37 9.00
N SER A 338 5.94 12.57 8.20
CA SER A 338 7.34 12.20 8.48
C SER A 338 8.25 13.43 8.49
N LEU A 339 8.07 14.36 7.54
CA LEU A 339 8.87 15.59 7.49
C LEU A 339 8.70 16.45 8.75
N VAL A 340 7.49 16.57 9.27
CA VAL A 340 7.21 17.30 10.52
C VAL A 340 7.93 16.66 11.70
N LEU A 341 7.89 15.33 11.84
CA LEU A 341 8.57 14.61 12.91
C LEU A 341 10.10 14.69 12.78
N GLU A 342 10.62 14.64 11.55
CA GLU A 342 12.05 14.80 11.24
C GLU A 342 12.54 16.21 11.58
N GLU A 343 11.83 17.26 11.15
CA GLU A 343 12.13 18.67 11.46
C GLU A 343 12.09 18.93 12.98
N GLY A 344 11.11 18.33 13.68
CA GLY A 344 10.98 18.40 15.13
C GLY A 344 12.03 17.61 15.91
N ARG A 345 12.89 16.83 15.23
CA ARG A 345 13.94 16.00 15.84
C ARG A 345 13.41 15.02 16.89
N VAL A 346 12.19 14.50 16.69
CA VAL A 346 11.53 13.60 17.66
C VAL A 346 11.48 12.15 17.19
N VAL A 347 11.85 11.86 15.94
CA VAL A 347 11.82 10.50 15.37
C VAL A 347 12.69 9.55 16.20
N ASP A 348 13.93 9.92 16.48
CA ASP A 348 14.89 9.07 17.22
C ASP A 348 14.49 8.91 18.69
N THR A 349 13.80 9.90 19.27
CA THR A 349 13.19 9.80 20.61
C THR A 349 12.06 8.77 20.64
N ILE A 350 11.19 8.79 19.63
CA ILE A 350 10.12 7.79 19.48
C ILE A 350 10.73 6.39 19.35
N LEU A 351 11.76 6.24 18.52
CA LEU A 351 12.48 4.97 18.34
C LEU A 351 13.04 4.46 19.66
N THR A 352 13.78 5.33 20.38
CA THR A 352 14.38 4.98 21.67
C THR A 352 13.33 4.57 22.68
N GLY A 353 12.23 5.32 22.77
CA GLY A 353 11.13 5.04 23.69
C GLY A 353 10.48 3.67 23.47
N PHE A 354 10.40 3.21 22.24
CA PHE A 354 9.83 1.91 21.92
C PHE A 354 10.84 0.74 21.98
N VAL A 355 12.11 0.97 21.61
CA VAL A 355 13.11 -0.10 21.52
C VAL A 355 13.76 -0.38 22.87
N ALA A 356 14.10 0.64 23.66
CA ALA A 356 14.82 0.45 24.91
C ALA A 356 14.12 -0.49 25.94
N PRO A 357 12.79 -0.52 26.10
CA PRO A 357 12.12 -1.46 27.01
C PRO A 357 12.32 -2.93 26.65
N LEU A 358 12.57 -3.25 25.38
CA LEU A 358 12.73 -4.64 24.93
C LEU A 358 13.96 -5.33 25.55
N SER A 359 15.01 -4.58 25.89
CA SER A 359 16.20 -5.12 26.53
C SER A 359 15.99 -5.57 28.00
N ARG A 360 14.84 -5.20 28.59
CA ARG A 360 14.51 -5.46 30.02
C ARG A 360 13.61 -6.68 30.23
N VAL A 361 13.19 -7.34 29.16
CA VAL A 361 12.28 -8.50 29.23
C VAL A 361 12.99 -9.78 28.78
N PRO A 362 12.48 -10.97 29.18
CA PRO A 362 13.06 -12.25 28.74
C PRO A 362 13.14 -12.36 27.20
N PRO A 363 14.12 -13.09 26.63
CA PRO A 363 14.37 -13.15 25.19
C PRO A 363 13.14 -13.48 24.33
N LEU A 364 12.34 -14.47 24.76
CA LEU A 364 11.12 -14.84 24.03
C LEU A 364 10.07 -13.70 24.02
N ALA A 365 9.92 -13.03 25.16
CA ALA A 365 9.01 -11.89 25.27
C ALA A 365 9.51 -10.72 24.39
N ALA A 366 10.83 -10.44 24.40
CA ALA A 366 11.43 -9.44 23.53
C ALA A 366 11.17 -9.74 22.05
N ALA A 367 11.39 -10.99 21.61
CA ALA A 367 11.13 -11.42 20.24
C ALA A 367 9.68 -11.15 19.82
N VAL A 368 8.71 -11.53 20.65
CA VAL A 368 7.28 -11.33 20.34
C VAL A 368 6.90 -9.84 20.39
N LEU A 369 7.41 -9.10 21.39
CA LEU A 369 7.12 -7.66 21.55
C LEU A 369 7.78 -6.80 20.47
N MET A 370 8.82 -7.27 19.78
CA MET A 370 9.35 -6.57 18.60
C MET A 370 8.28 -6.36 17.53
N ILE A 371 7.31 -7.27 17.36
CA ILE A 371 6.24 -7.10 16.35
C ILE A 371 5.40 -5.85 16.64
N PRO A 372 4.72 -5.71 17.80
CA PRO A 372 3.94 -4.51 18.08
C PRO A 372 4.81 -3.25 18.18
N VAL A 373 6.07 -3.35 18.60
CA VAL A 373 7.00 -2.21 18.58
C VAL A 373 7.24 -1.74 17.15
N GLN A 374 7.56 -2.62 16.22
CA GLN A 374 7.72 -2.28 14.81
C GLN A 374 6.42 -1.74 14.20
N ALA A 375 5.27 -2.28 14.60
CA ALA A 375 3.97 -1.81 14.17
C ALA A 375 3.68 -0.37 14.65
N LEU A 376 3.99 -0.03 15.90
CA LEU A 376 3.80 1.31 16.44
C LEU A 376 4.75 2.34 15.81
N ILE A 377 6.01 1.96 15.58
CA ILE A 377 6.99 2.81 14.88
C ILE A 377 6.51 3.11 13.46
N HIS A 378 5.86 2.14 12.79
CA HIS A 378 5.34 2.33 11.45
C HIS A 378 4.29 3.44 11.33
N ILE A 379 3.55 3.73 12.40
CA ILE A 379 2.60 4.85 12.42
C ILE A 379 3.30 6.20 12.28
N ALA A 380 4.47 6.34 12.93
CA ALA A 380 5.28 7.56 12.87
C ALA A 380 6.15 7.61 11.60
N VAL A 381 6.62 6.46 11.14
CA VAL A 381 7.50 6.31 9.96
C VAL A 381 6.86 5.36 8.97
N PRO A 382 5.84 5.80 8.19
CA PRO A 382 5.06 4.96 7.28
C PRO A 382 5.84 4.67 5.98
N SER A 383 7.02 4.10 6.12
CA SER A 383 7.90 3.70 5.02
C SER A 383 8.67 2.48 5.46
N VAL A 384 8.39 1.32 4.87
CA VAL A 384 9.07 0.08 5.23
C VAL A 384 10.59 0.19 5.07
N SER A 385 11.10 0.68 3.96
CA SER A 385 12.54 0.83 3.76
C SER A 385 13.17 1.88 4.68
N GLY A 386 12.48 3.00 4.92
CA GLY A 386 12.89 4.04 5.87
C GLY A 386 12.94 3.52 7.31
N GLN A 387 11.91 2.79 7.73
CA GLN A 387 11.86 2.20 9.06
C GLN A 387 12.98 1.17 9.28
N ALA A 388 13.29 0.33 8.27
CA ALA A 388 14.37 -0.65 8.39
C ALA A 388 15.71 0.00 8.75
N VAL A 389 16.10 1.07 8.07
CA VAL A 389 17.38 1.76 8.30
C VAL A 389 17.44 2.45 9.67
N LEU A 390 16.30 2.76 10.25
CA LEU A 390 16.20 3.37 11.58
C LEU A 390 16.19 2.29 12.68
N THR A 391 15.46 1.20 12.51
CA THR A 391 15.20 0.24 13.59
C THR A 391 16.17 -0.94 13.61
N MET A 392 16.56 -1.47 12.44
CA MET A 392 17.41 -2.67 12.39
C MET A 392 18.77 -2.49 13.10
N PRO A 393 19.47 -1.34 12.98
CA PRO A 393 20.73 -1.11 13.72
C PRO A 393 20.58 -1.09 15.23
N LEU A 394 19.35 -0.94 15.76
CA LEU A 394 19.06 -0.95 17.18
C LEU A 394 18.63 -2.34 17.65
N VAL A 395 17.71 -2.98 16.90
CA VAL A 395 17.11 -4.24 17.33
C VAL A 395 17.99 -5.46 17.03
N VAL A 396 18.89 -5.39 16.05
CA VAL A 396 19.82 -6.51 15.74
C VAL A 396 20.86 -6.69 16.83
N PRO A 397 21.64 -5.66 17.25
CA PRO A 397 22.57 -5.81 18.36
C PRO A 397 21.86 -6.21 19.68
N MET A 398 20.65 -5.71 19.89
CA MET A 398 19.85 -6.12 21.06
C MET A 398 19.49 -7.61 20.98
N ALA A 399 19.12 -8.12 19.83
CA ALA A 399 18.84 -9.55 19.63
C ALA A 399 20.10 -10.40 19.91
N ASP A 400 21.28 -9.96 19.45
CA ASP A 400 22.56 -10.62 19.73
C ASP A 400 22.83 -10.69 21.25
N VAL A 401 22.62 -9.60 21.99
CA VAL A 401 22.80 -9.55 23.47
C VAL A 401 21.81 -10.49 24.19
N LEU A 402 20.60 -10.61 23.66
CA LEU A 402 19.56 -11.50 24.20
C LEU A 402 19.72 -12.96 23.76
N GLY A 403 20.76 -13.29 22.97
CA GLY A 403 20.99 -14.64 22.46
C GLY A 403 19.94 -15.09 21.43
N LEU A 404 19.27 -14.16 20.77
CA LEU A 404 18.30 -14.43 19.72
C LEU A 404 18.98 -14.47 18.34
N SER A 405 18.46 -15.32 17.45
CA SER A 405 18.88 -15.31 16.05
C SER A 405 18.60 -13.96 15.41
N ARG A 406 19.52 -13.43 14.58
CA ARG A 406 19.32 -12.20 13.81
C ARG A 406 18.17 -12.26 12.79
N GLN A 407 17.63 -13.44 12.51
CA GLN A 407 16.38 -13.60 11.75
C GLN A 407 15.15 -13.08 12.50
N VAL A 408 15.18 -13.16 13.86
CA VAL A 408 14.06 -12.73 14.70
C VAL A 408 13.72 -11.25 14.51
N PRO A 409 14.65 -10.29 14.63
CA PRO A 409 14.34 -8.89 14.36
C PRO A 409 13.89 -8.63 12.91
N VAL A 410 14.43 -9.36 11.92
CA VAL A 410 14.01 -9.24 10.52
C VAL A 410 12.56 -9.69 10.34
N LEU A 411 12.18 -10.85 10.86
CA LEU A 411 10.81 -11.37 10.80
C LEU A 411 9.83 -10.52 11.62
N ALA A 412 10.24 -10.04 12.79
CA ALA A 412 9.43 -9.15 13.61
C ALA A 412 9.15 -7.82 12.90
N TYR A 413 10.18 -7.24 12.25
CA TYR A 413 10.04 -6.05 11.42
C TYR A 413 9.11 -6.30 10.23
N GLN A 414 9.32 -7.37 9.47
CA GLN A 414 8.47 -7.72 8.33
C GLN A 414 7.00 -7.90 8.76
N THR A 415 6.76 -8.60 9.87
CA THR A 415 5.41 -8.82 10.39
C THR A 415 4.81 -7.52 10.91
N GLY A 416 5.52 -6.80 11.77
CA GLY A 416 5.02 -5.59 12.42
C GLY A 416 4.81 -4.44 11.44
N ALA A 417 5.86 -4.00 10.78
CA ALA A 417 5.79 -2.89 9.83
C ALA A 417 4.98 -3.26 8.58
N GLY A 418 5.22 -4.44 8.00
CA GLY A 418 4.54 -4.86 6.78
C GLY A 418 3.03 -5.03 6.94
N LEU A 419 2.54 -5.58 8.05
CA LEU A 419 1.10 -5.68 8.28
C LEU A 419 0.45 -4.34 8.66
N MET A 420 1.22 -3.41 9.24
CA MET A 420 0.71 -2.06 9.53
C MET A 420 0.45 -1.24 8.27
N GLU A 421 1.10 -1.55 7.14
CA GLU A 421 0.75 -0.97 5.84
C GLU A 421 -0.75 -1.09 5.52
N LEU A 422 -1.38 -2.19 5.97
CA LEU A 422 -2.82 -2.47 5.76
C LEU A 422 -3.76 -1.56 6.56
N VAL A 423 -3.31 -0.92 7.63
CA VAL A 423 -4.20 -0.19 8.54
C VAL A 423 -3.70 1.18 8.96
N THR A 424 -2.44 1.51 8.73
CA THR A 424 -1.89 2.80 9.14
C THR A 424 -2.52 3.95 8.36
N PRO A 425 -3.21 4.90 9.02
CA PRO A 425 -3.83 6.02 8.33
C PRO A 425 -2.80 7.01 7.75
N THR A 426 -1.54 6.90 8.17
CA THR A 426 -0.41 7.68 7.64
C THR A 426 0.19 7.06 6.37
N ASN A 427 -0.21 5.83 5.99
CA ASN A 427 0.18 5.24 4.70
C ASN A 427 -0.61 5.90 3.56
N GLY A 428 0.10 6.72 2.76
CA GLY A 428 -0.48 7.46 1.65
C GLY A 428 -1.05 6.58 0.54
N ALA A 429 -0.39 5.47 0.22
CA ALA A 429 -0.83 4.53 -0.80
C ALA A 429 -2.16 3.85 -0.40
N LEU A 430 -2.26 3.36 0.85
CA LEU A 430 -3.51 2.80 1.37
C LEU A 430 -4.66 3.81 1.29
N MET A 431 -4.42 5.04 1.78
CA MET A 431 -5.44 6.08 1.81
C MET A 431 -5.87 6.49 0.40
N ALA A 432 -4.95 6.54 -0.55
CA ALA A 432 -5.22 6.81 -1.95
C ALA A 432 -6.05 5.70 -2.61
N VAL A 433 -5.71 4.43 -2.37
CA VAL A 433 -6.49 3.26 -2.85
C VAL A 433 -7.91 3.28 -2.29
N LEU A 434 -8.07 3.52 -0.98
CA LEU A 434 -9.38 3.59 -0.33
C LEU A 434 -10.23 4.72 -0.90
N LEU A 435 -9.62 5.90 -1.15
CA LEU A 435 -10.29 7.02 -1.77
C LEU A 435 -10.72 6.68 -3.21
N ALA A 436 -9.81 6.15 -4.02
CA ALA A 436 -10.11 5.74 -5.40
C ALA A 436 -11.21 4.67 -5.46
N ALA A 437 -11.24 3.77 -4.48
CA ALA A 437 -12.26 2.73 -4.36
C ALA A 437 -13.60 3.22 -3.76
N GLY A 438 -13.68 4.45 -3.25
CA GLY A 438 -14.85 4.94 -2.53
C GLY A 438 -15.13 4.15 -1.24
N VAL A 439 -14.11 3.54 -0.65
CA VAL A 439 -14.20 2.73 0.57
C VAL A 439 -13.86 3.59 1.79
N PRO A 440 -14.80 3.85 2.71
CA PRO A 440 -14.51 4.56 3.94
C PRO A 440 -13.49 3.80 4.79
N TYR A 441 -12.50 4.54 5.34
CA TYR A 441 -11.42 3.97 6.15
C TYR A 441 -11.94 3.07 7.29
N GLN A 442 -13.00 3.49 8.01
CA GLN A 442 -13.58 2.72 9.10
C GLN A 442 -14.19 1.39 8.63
N ARG A 443 -14.73 1.34 7.41
CA ARG A 443 -15.24 0.10 6.83
C ARG A 443 -14.10 -0.85 6.47
N TRP A 444 -13.02 -0.30 5.94
CA TRP A 444 -11.79 -1.02 5.67
C TRP A 444 -11.19 -1.62 6.95
N ILE A 445 -11.00 -0.81 8.00
CA ILE A 445 -10.44 -1.28 9.28
C ILE A 445 -11.25 -2.42 9.89
N ARG A 446 -12.58 -2.32 9.89
CA ARG A 446 -13.45 -3.40 10.40
C ARG A 446 -13.28 -4.72 9.65
N PHE A 447 -12.93 -4.64 8.38
CA PHE A 447 -12.59 -5.81 7.57
C PHE A 447 -11.17 -6.29 7.86
N ALA A 448 -10.18 -5.40 7.79
CA ALA A 448 -8.76 -5.72 7.77
C ALA A 448 -8.23 -6.26 9.11
N VAL A 449 -8.72 -5.73 10.25
CA VAL A 449 -8.22 -6.09 11.58
C VAL A 449 -8.28 -7.60 11.84
N GLY A 450 -9.37 -8.27 11.47
CA GLY A 450 -9.48 -9.72 11.66
C GLY A 450 -8.46 -10.52 10.86
N GLY A 451 -8.21 -10.13 9.61
CA GLY A 451 -7.19 -10.74 8.75
C GLY A 451 -5.78 -10.47 9.29
N ILE A 452 -5.49 -9.24 9.73
CA ILE A 452 -4.20 -8.86 10.31
C ILE A 452 -3.92 -9.64 11.60
N LEU A 453 -4.89 -9.82 12.46
CA LEU A 453 -4.71 -10.62 13.68
C LEU A 453 -4.30 -12.06 13.35
N LEU A 454 -4.92 -12.69 12.35
CA LEU A 454 -4.54 -14.03 11.89
C LEU A 454 -3.10 -14.05 11.35
N LEU A 455 -2.72 -13.06 10.55
CA LEU A 455 -1.38 -12.94 9.99
C LEU A 455 -0.33 -12.63 11.07
N THR A 456 -0.67 -11.81 12.08
CA THR A 456 0.20 -11.53 13.22
C THR A 456 0.46 -12.79 14.05
N LEU A 457 -0.57 -13.62 14.29
CA LEU A 457 -0.40 -14.92 14.98
C LEU A 457 0.53 -15.85 14.19
N MET A 458 0.42 -15.88 12.87
CA MET A 458 1.36 -16.59 12.00
C MET A 458 2.78 -16.04 12.14
N GLY A 459 2.94 -14.72 12.18
CA GLY A 459 4.22 -14.05 12.40
C GLY A 459 4.83 -14.41 13.78
N ILE A 460 4.05 -14.38 14.85
CA ILE A 460 4.49 -14.80 16.19
C ILE A 460 4.96 -16.25 16.17
N PHE A 461 4.21 -17.15 15.53
CA PHE A 461 4.59 -18.55 15.41
C PHE A 461 5.93 -18.72 14.69
N SER A 462 6.16 -17.95 13.62
CA SER A 462 7.44 -17.97 12.88
C SER A 462 8.63 -17.53 13.76
N LEU A 463 8.45 -16.54 14.64
CA LEU A 463 9.49 -16.09 15.57
C LEU A 463 9.84 -17.17 16.61
N ILE A 464 8.85 -17.93 17.11
CA ILE A 464 9.06 -19.00 18.07
C ILE A 464 9.91 -20.15 17.48
N ILE A 465 9.74 -20.42 16.19
CA ILE A 465 10.50 -21.45 15.47
C ILE A 465 11.94 -20.99 15.16
N THR A 466 12.15 -19.70 15.00
CA THR A 466 13.40 -19.13 14.45
C THR A 466 14.38 -18.67 15.54
N ARG A 467 13.95 -18.55 16.78
CA ARG A 467 14.73 -18.02 17.91
C ARG A 467 16.05 -18.74 18.17
#